data_f7054e69bbfd564ca3a450d12f999282
#
_entry.id   f7054e69bbfd564ca3a450d12f999282
#
_cell.length_a   1.000
_cell.length_b   1.000
_cell.length_c   1.000
_cell.angle_alpha   90.00
_cell.angle_beta   90.00
_cell.angle_gamma   90.00
#
_symmetry.space_group_name_H-M   'P 1'
#
loop_
_entity.id
_entity.type
_entity.pdbx_description
1 polymer ?
#
loop_
_entity_poly.entity_id
_entity_poly.type
_entity_poly.pdbx_seq_one_letter_code
_entity_poly.pdbx_strand_id
1 'polypeptide(L)'
;MIITVLGLILFEIVSSIDNAVINAEVLSTMGKKARRWFLLWGFFIAVFLVRGLLPWAIIWATVPGLGPIGALTATFSNDPAVAKAIETAAPILLMGGGVFLVFLFFHWLFLEKKNFGLFGERFFQRHGVWFFATVSIILATIVWYSMKINPMLAFSAVVGSTAFFITHGFKENAEKVERELVEGKSNMSDMSKILYLEIIDATFSIDGVLGAFAFTLSIPLILIGNGIGAFVLRKLTIGNIERIKKYMYLKNGAMYSIFVLGVIMVADGFGVHIPALVSP
;
A
#
# COMPACT_ATOMS: atom_id res chain seq x y z
N MET A 1 12.07 -16.26 -6.67
CA MET A 1 12.14 -16.01 -5.22
C MET A 1 13.02 -14.83 -4.84
N ILE A 2 14.33 -14.80 -5.14
CA ILE A 2 15.21 -13.64 -4.78
C ILE A 2 14.76 -12.36 -5.46
N ILE A 3 14.47 -12.37 -6.75
CA ILE A 3 13.99 -11.21 -7.51
C ILE A 3 12.67 -10.69 -6.93
N THR A 4 11.75 -11.57 -6.60
CA THR A 4 10.47 -11.21 -5.96
C THR A 4 10.69 -10.50 -4.62
N VAL A 5 11.58 -11.03 -3.77
CA VAL A 5 11.90 -10.40 -2.48
C VAL A 5 12.58 -9.04 -2.68
N LEU A 6 13.50 -8.91 -3.63
CA LEU A 6 14.10 -7.61 -3.95
C LEU A 6 13.07 -6.60 -4.47
N GLY A 7 12.15 -7.04 -5.32
CA GLY A 7 11.04 -6.20 -5.80
C GLY A 7 10.15 -5.73 -4.63
N LEU A 8 9.78 -6.63 -3.73
CA LEU A 8 9.01 -6.30 -2.53
C LEU A 8 9.75 -5.31 -1.61
N ILE A 9 11.05 -5.49 -1.40
CA ILE A 9 11.88 -4.57 -0.60
C ILE A 9 11.86 -3.16 -1.22
N LEU A 10 12.10 -3.06 -2.52
CA LEU A 10 12.09 -1.78 -3.23
C LEU A 10 10.70 -1.14 -3.21
N PHE A 11 9.67 -1.93 -3.48
CA PHE A 11 8.29 -1.47 -3.42
C PHE A 11 7.92 -0.91 -2.05
N GLU A 12 8.24 -1.64 -0.97
CA GLU A 12 8.01 -1.19 0.41
C GLU A 12 8.74 0.10 0.73
N ILE A 13 10.04 0.20 0.38
CA ILE A 13 10.82 1.42 0.62
C ILE A 13 10.15 2.62 -0.04
N VAL A 14 9.72 2.45 -1.27
CA VAL A 14 9.18 3.54 -2.08
C VAL A 14 7.77 3.94 -1.64
N SER A 15 6.87 2.97 -1.43
CA SER A 15 5.48 3.23 -1.02
C SER A 15 5.37 3.80 0.39
N SER A 16 6.32 3.47 1.26
CA SER A 16 6.29 3.85 2.68
C SER A 16 7.16 5.08 3.03
N ILE A 17 7.77 5.75 2.04
CA ILE A 17 8.60 6.95 2.31
C ILE A 17 7.81 8.04 3.03
N ASP A 18 6.60 8.35 2.57
CA ASP A 18 5.77 9.41 3.16
C ASP A 18 5.43 9.08 4.62
N ASN A 19 5.04 7.83 4.89
CA ASN A 19 4.79 7.35 6.24
C ASN A 19 6.03 7.47 7.15
N ALA A 20 7.20 7.12 6.62
CA ALA A 20 8.45 7.24 7.36
C ALA A 20 8.80 8.69 7.70
N VAL A 21 8.48 9.64 6.83
CA VAL A 21 8.68 11.09 7.09
C VAL A 21 7.74 11.55 8.20
N ILE A 22 6.43 11.23 8.13
CA ILE A 22 5.43 11.56 9.15
C ILE A 22 5.86 10.99 10.51
N ASN A 23 6.21 9.70 10.54
CA ASN A 23 6.68 9.04 11.76
C ASN A 23 7.88 9.78 12.39
N ALA A 24 8.84 10.18 11.57
CA ALA A 24 10.03 10.86 12.07
C ALA A 24 9.72 12.26 12.60
N GLU A 25 8.83 13.01 11.97
CA GLU A 25 8.42 14.34 12.43
C GLU A 25 7.68 14.25 13.76
N VAL A 26 6.70 13.36 13.90
CA VAL A 26 6.00 13.14 15.17
C VAL A 26 6.93 12.61 16.25
N LEU A 27 7.82 11.66 15.94
CA LEU A 27 8.82 11.14 16.88
C LEU A 27 9.75 12.25 17.40
N SER A 28 10.02 13.29 16.61
CA SER A 28 10.84 14.42 17.05
C SER A 28 10.20 15.18 18.22
N THR A 29 8.87 15.15 18.33
CA THR A 29 8.08 15.80 19.40
C THR A 29 7.89 14.96 20.65
N MET A 30 8.44 13.72 20.68
CA MET A 30 8.24 12.75 21.77
C MET A 30 9.46 12.65 22.68
N GLY A 31 9.22 12.25 23.93
CA GLY A 31 10.28 11.95 24.88
C GLY A 31 11.13 10.73 24.47
N LYS A 32 12.40 10.70 24.92
CA LYS A 32 13.38 9.64 24.56
C LYS A 32 12.90 8.22 24.83
N LYS A 33 12.14 8.00 25.91
CA LYS A 33 11.61 6.68 26.29
C LYS A 33 10.53 6.20 25.31
N ALA A 34 9.56 7.05 25.01
CA ALA A 34 8.47 6.78 24.08
C ALA A 34 9.00 6.55 22.66
N ARG A 35 9.93 7.39 22.21
CA ARG A 35 10.62 7.22 20.91
C ARG A 35 11.30 5.86 20.79
N ARG A 36 12.07 5.43 21.82
CA ARG A 36 12.74 4.12 21.82
C ARG A 36 11.73 2.98 21.81
N TRP A 37 10.63 3.11 22.56
CA TRP A 37 9.56 2.10 22.58
C TRP A 37 8.94 1.93 21.19
N PHE A 38 8.52 3.02 20.56
CA PHE A 38 7.95 2.99 19.22
C PHE A 38 8.93 2.44 18.17
N LEU A 39 10.20 2.81 18.25
CA LEU A 39 11.22 2.35 17.31
C LEU A 39 11.47 0.83 17.40
N LEU A 40 11.23 0.20 18.53
CA LEU A 40 11.36 -1.24 18.71
C LEU A 40 10.01 -1.95 18.55
N TRP A 41 9.07 -1.69 19.44
CA TRP A 41 7.80 -2.41 19.50
C TRP A 41 6.82 -1.98 18.42
N GLY A 42 6.72 -0.71 18.12
CA GLY A 42 5.92 -0.20 17.02
C GLY A 42 6.33 -0.82 15.68
N PHE A 43 7.65 -0.98 15.45
CA PHE A 43 8.13 -1.70 14.26
C PHE A 43 7.65 -3.16 14.21
N PHE A 44 7.73 -3.88 15.33
CA PHE A 44 7.25 -5.26 15.38
C PHE A 44 5.74 -5.34 15.12
N ILE A 45 4.96 -4.45 15.71
CA ILE A 45 3.51 -4.36 15.48
C ILE A 45 3.21 -4.06 14.01
N ALA A 46 3.81 -3.03 13.46
CA ALA A 46 3.57 -2.63 12.07
C ALA A 46 3.96 -3.71 11.05
N VAL A 47 5.11 -4.35 11.23
CA VAL A 47 5.61 -5.35 10.28
C VAL A 47 4.92 -6.70 10.46
N PHE A 48 4.87 -7.24 11.67
CA PHE A 48 4.39 -8.60 11.86
C PHE A 48 2.88 -8.66 12.07
N LEU A 49 2.31 -7.76 12.87
CA LEU A 49 0.88 -7.79 13.12
C LEU A 49 0.10 -7.26 11.91
N VAL A 50 0.40 -6.04 11.46
CA VAL A 50 -0.39 -5.42 10.40
C VAL A 50 -0.11 -6.06 9.04
N ARG A 51 1.16 -6.12 8.63
CA ARG A 51 1.56 -6.69 7.33
C ARG A 51 1.45 -8.22 7.28
N GLY A 52 1.32 -8.89 8.42
CA GLY A 52 1.02 -10.33 8.50
C GLY A 52 -0.48 -10.61 8.50
N LEU A 53 -1.26 -9.88 9.32
CA LEU A 53 -2.69 -10.07 9.42
C LEU A 53 -3.46 -9.61 8.18
N LEU A 54 -3.06 -8.53 7.54
CA LEU A 54 -3.75 -8.01 6.37
C LEU A 54 -3.75 -9.00 5.19
N PRO A 55 -2.59 -9.53 4.70
CA PRO A 55 -2.60 -10.53 3.64
C PRO A 55 -3.38 -11.78 4.03
N TRP A 56 -3.23 -12.23 5.27
CA TRP A 56 -3.99 -13.36 5.80
C TRP A 56 -5.51 -13.12 5.75
N ALA A 57 -5.97 -11.97 6.25
CA ALA A 57 -7.39 -11.63 6.27
C ALA A 57 -7.96 -11.50 4.85
N ILE A 58 -7.17 -10.93 3.92
CA ILE A 58 -7.58 -10.78 2.52
C ILE A 58 -7.70 -12.16 1.86
N ILE A 59 -6.73 -13.06 2.03
CA ILE A 59 -6.79 -14.43 1.51
C ILE A 59 -7.96 -15.20 2.13
N TRP A 60 -8.16 -15.09 3.44
CA TRP A 60 -9.29 -15.72 4.10
C TRP A 60 -10.64 -15.23 3.56
N ALA A 61 -10.78 -13.93 3.34
CA ALA A 61 -12.01 -13.33 2.82
C ALA A 61 -12.29 -13.68 1.35
N THR A 62 -11.24 -13.89 0.56
CA THR A 62 -11.34 -14.06 -0.89
C THR A 62 -11.30 -15.50 -1.37
N VAL A 63 -10.76 -16.43 -0.55
CA VAL A 63 -10.69 -17.85 -0.90
C VAL A 63 -11.79 -18.64 -0.17
N PRO A 64 -12.90 -18.96 -0.84
CA PRO A 64 -14.01 -19.68 -0.21
C PRO A 64 -13.58 -21.06 0.30
N GLY A 65 -14.02 -21.40 1.51
CA GLY A 65 -13.82 -22.74 2.08
C GLY A 65 -12.49 -22.99 2.78
N LEU A 66 -11.53 -22.06 2.70
CA LEU A 66 -10.22 -22.26 3.35
C LEU A 66 -10.28 -22.12 4.88
N GLY A 67 -11.20 -21.29 5.39
CA GLY A 67 -11.28 -20.94 6.80
C GLY A 67 -10.06 -20.14 7.31
N PRO A 68 -10.12 -19.58 8.54
CA PRO A 68 -9.04 -18.71 9.03
C PRO A 68 -7.70 -19.45 9.24
N ILE A 69 -7.73 -20.68 9.72
CA ILE A 69 -6.52 -21.50 9.94
C ILE A 69 -5.95 -21.94 8.58
N GLY A 70 -6.83 -22.37 7.67
CA GLY A 70 -6.43 -22.74 6.31
C GLY A 70 -5.76 -21.59 5.57
N ALA A 71 -6.28 -20.37 5.65
CA ALA A 71 -5.66 -19.20 5.05
C ALA A 71 -4.26 -18.89 5.62
N LEU A 72 -4.05 -19.11 6.93
CA LEU A 72 -2.75 -18.90 7.57
C LEU A 72 -1.72 -19.95 7.10
N THR A 73 -2.15 -21.22 6.97
CA THR A 73 -1.28 -22.32 6.59
C THR A 73 -1.18 -22.54 5.08
N ALA A 74 -2.04 -21.91 4.30
CA ALA A 74 -2.15 -22.10 2.85
C ALA A 74 -0.81 -21.98 2.12
N THR A 75 -0.01 -21.00 2.49
CA THR A 75 1.29 -20.75 1.85
C THR A 75 2.34 -21.82 2.15
N PHE A 76 2.17 -22.55 3.26
CA PHE A 76 3.05 -23.66 3.66
C PHE A 76 2.46 -25.03 3.29
N SER A 77 1.23 -25.05 2.76
CA SER A 77 0.54 -26.26 2.40
C SER A 77 1.03 -26.76 1.06
N ASN A 78 1.39 -28.05 1.00
CA ASN A 78 1.65 -28.76 -0.26
C ASN A 78 0.36 -29.38 -0.85
N ASP A 79 -0.80 -29.03 -0.31
CA ASP A 79 -2.08 -29.56 -0.79
C ASP A 79 -2.46 -28.91 -2.13
N PRO A 80 -2.57 -29.69 -3.22
CA PRO A 80 -2.97 -29.16 -4.53
C PRO A 80 -4.34 -28.47 -4.54
N ALA A 81 -5.24 -28.87 -3.62
CA ALA A 81 -6.56 -28.24 -3.51
C ALA A 81 -6.46 -26.81 -2.98
N VAL A 82 -5.57 -26.57 -2.01
CA VAL A 82 -5.29 -25.25 -1.47
C VAL A 82 -4.63 -24.36 -2.52
N ALA A 83 -3.62 -24.87 -3.22
CA ALA A 83 -2.96 -24.14 -4.30
C ALA A 83 -3.95 -23.71 -5.39
N LYS A 84 -4.81 -24.62 -5.83
CA LYS A 84 -5.85 -24.35 -6.81
C LYS A 84 -6.89 -23.33 -6.32
N ALA A 85 -7.26 -23.37 -5.05
CA ALA A 85 -8.20 -22.40 -4.47
C ALA A 85 -7.61 -20.97 -4.47
N ILE A 86 -6.34 -20.82 -4.12
CA ILE A 86 -5.62 -19.52 -4.19
C ILE A 86 -5.52 -19.04 -5.64
N GLU A 87 -5.14 -19.91 -6.56
CA GLU A 87 -5.04 -19.58 -7.99
C GLU A 87 -6.39 -19.13 -8.58
N THR A 88 -7.47 -19.77 -8.17
CA THR A 88 -8.84 -19.37 -8.60
C THR A 88 -9.26 -18.01 -8.02
N ALA A 89 -8.81 -17.68 -6.82
CA ALA A 89 -9.12 -16.39 -6.16
C ALA A 89 -8.17 -15.26 -6.59
N ALA A 90 -7.00 -15.59 -7.15
CA ALA A 90 -5.98 -14.61 -7.54
C ALA A 90 -6.53 -13.48 -8.43
N PRO A 91 -7.33 -13.74 -9.49
CA PRO A 91 -7.89 -12.67 -10.33
C PRO A 91 -8.75 -11.67 -9.54
N ILE A 92 -9.49 -12.14 -8.54
CA ILE A 92 -10.34 -11.31 -7.67
C ILE A 92 -9.46 -10.39 -6.82
N LEU A 93 -8.42 -10.95 -6.19
CA LEU A 93 -7.45 -10.18 -5.39
C LEU A 93 -6.72 -9.13 -6.24
N LEU A 94 -6.24 -9.53 -7.41
CA LEU A 94 -5.52 -8.66 -8.33
C LEU A 94 -6.40 -7.54 -8.86
N MET A 95 -7.67 -7.80 -9.14
CA MET A 95 -8.61 -6.76 -9.58
C MET A 95 -8.79 -5.67 -8.51
N GLY A 96 -9.07 -6.03 -7.26
CA GLY A 96 -9.24 -5.07 -6.17
C GLY A 96 -7.96 -4.28 -5.88
N GLY A 97 -6.83 -4.97 -5.77
CA GLY A 97 -5.53 -4.35 -5.55
C GLY A 97 -5.11 -3.44 -6.71
N GLY A 98 -5.34 -3.87 -7.94
CA GLY A 98 -5.03 -3.10 -9.14
C GLY A 98 -5.84 -1.80 -9.20
N VAL A 99 -7.15 -1.85 -8.96
CA VAL A 99 -7.99 -0.64 -8.89
C VAL A 99 -7.52 0.31 -7.80
N PHE A 100 -7.18 -0.21 -6.61
CA PHE A 100 -6.61 0.58 -5.53
C PHE A 100 -5.35 1.32 -5.97
N LEU A 101 -4.37 0.63 -6.58
CA LEU A 101 -3.10 1.23 -7.02
C LEU A 101 -3.29 2.25 -8.16
N VAL A 102 -4.20 1.98 -9.08
CA VAL A 102 -4.57 2.92 -10.14
C VAL A 102 -5.16 4.22 -9.54
N PHE A 103 -6.03 4.10 -8.55
CA PHE A 103 -6.61 5.25 -7.86
C PHE A 103 -5.56 6.02 -7.07
N LEU A 104 -4.65 5.33 -6.39
CA LEU A 104 -3.52 5.92 -5.68
C LEU A 104 -2.65 6.76 -6.61
N PHE A 105 -2.33 6.23 -7.80
CA PHE A 105 -1.58 6.98 -8.81
C PHE A 105 -2.31 8.24 -9.29
N PHE A 106 -3.60 8.14 -9.65
CA PHE A 106 -4.35 9.30 -10.11
C PHE A 106 -4.54 10.34 -9.00
N HIS A 107 -4.72 9.90 -7.75
CA HIS A 107 -4.74 10.82 -6.62
C HIS A 107 -3.43 11.61 -6.54
N TRP A 108 -2.30 10.90 -6.56
CA TRP A 108 -1.00 11.54 -6.59
C TRP A 108 -0.84 12.47 -7.79
N LEU A 109 -1.29 12.05 -8.98
CA LEU A 109 -1.14 12.83 -10.21
C LEU A 109 -1.91 14.15 -10.17
N PHE A 110 -3.16 14.13 -9.69
CA PHE A 110 -4.08 15.28 -9.75
C PHE A 110 -4.09 16.13 -8.48
N LEU A 111 -4.00 15.53 -7.30
CA LEU A 111 -4.30 16.23 -6.04
C LEU A 111 -3.06 16.51 -5.20
N GLU A 112 -2.02 15.69 -5.29
CA GLU A 112 -0.85 15.89 -4.44
C GLU A 112 0.04 17.03 -4.96
N LYS A 113 0.45 17.93 -4.05
CA LYS A 113 1.39 19.02 -4.37
C LYS A 113 2.76 18.45 -4.73
N LYS A 114 3.27 18.84 -5.90
CA LYS A 114 4.57 18.41 -6.40
C LYS A 114 5.57 19.54 -6.28
N ASN A 115 6.60 19.31 -5.47
CA ASN A 115 7.72 20.23 -5.38
C ASN A 115 8.53 20.23 -6.69
N PHE A 116 8.63 19.06 -7.34
CA PHE A 116 9.33 18.84 -8.60
C PHE A 116 8.44 18.00 -9.50
N GLY A 117 7.75 18.65 -10.44
CA GLY A 117 6.90 17.97 -11.40
C GLY A 117 7.60 17.76 -12.74
N LEU A 118 7.46 16.58 -13.34
CA LEU A 118 7.79 16.35 -14.74
C LEU A 118 6.87 17.15 -15.65
N PHE A 119 7.31 17.33 -16.90
CA PHE A 119 6.52 18.06 -17.90
C PHE A 119 5.15 17.36 -18.10
N GLY A 120 4.06 18.08 -17.82
CA GLY A 120 2.70 17.53 -17.86
C GLY A 120 2.07 17.26 -16.48
N GLU A 121 2.80 16.85 -15.47
CA GLU A 121 2.24 16.61 -14.11
C GLU A 121 1.63 17.87 -13.52
N ARG A 122 2.25 19.04 -13.76
CA ARG A 122 1.72 20.35 -13.34
C ARG A 122 0.40 20.70 -14.02
N PHE A 123 0.18 20.22 -15.24
CA PHE A 123 -1.11 20.38 -15.92
C PHE A 123 -2.21 19.63 -15.18
N PHE A 124 -1.98 18.34 -14.85
CA PHE A 124 -2.96 17.54 -14.09
C PHE A 124 -3.22 18.12 -12.71
N GLN A 125 -2.18 18.55 -12.00
CA GLN A 125 -2.34 19.16 -10.68
C GLN A 125 -3.21 20.44 -10.70
N ARG A 126 -3.15 21.25 -11.77
CA ARG A 126 -4.04 22.43 -11.92
C ARG A 126 -5.50 22.06 -12.14
N HIS A 127 -5.76 20.84 -12.56
CA HIS A 127 -7.09 20.33 -12.88
C HIS A 127 -7.55 19.26 -11.87
N GLY A 128 -7.23 19.42 -10.58
CA GLY A 128 -7.50 18.43 -9.53
C GLY A 128 -8.94 17.94 -9.44
N VAL A 129 -9.91 18.79 -9.77
CA VAL A 129 -11.34 18.42 -9.84
C VAL A 129 -11.61 17.23 -10.78
N TRP A 130 -10.80 17.05 -11.82
CA TRP A 130 -10.93 15.94 -12.77
C TRP A 130 -10.52 14.58 -12.18
N PHE A 131 -9.86 14.55 -11.05
CA PHE A 131 -9.55 13.29 -10.35
C PHE A 131 -10.80 12.42 -10.18
N PHE A 132 -11.84 12.98 -9.56
CA PHE A 132 -13.06 12.22 -9.27
C PHE A 132 -13.75 11.73 -10.55
N ALA A 133 -13.82 12.54 -11.58
CA ALA A 133 -14.37 12.13 -12.87
C ALA A 133 -13.56 10.97 -13.49
N THR A 134 -12.22 11.09 -13.50
CA THR A 134 -11.32 10.11 -14.09
C THR A 134 -11.46 8.76 -13.39
N VAL A 135 -11.34 8.72 -12.06
CA VAL A 135 -11.41 7.45 -11.33
C VAL A 135 -12.80 6.82 -11.36
N SER A 136 -13.87 7.66 -11.39
CA SER A 136 -15.25 7.16 -11.53
C SER A 136 -15.50 6.53 -12.90
N ILE A 137 -15.02 7.13 -13.98
CA ILE A 137 -15.14 6.58 -15.34
C ILE A 137 -14.34 5.29 -15.46
N ILE A 138 -13.11 5.25 -14.93
CA ILE A 138 -12.27 4.05 -14.91
C ILE A 138 -13.00 2.93 -14.16
N LEU A 139 -13.50 3.21 -12.93
CA LEU A 139 -14.21 2.22 -12.14
C LEU A 139 -15.46 1.70 -12.87
N ALA A 140 -16.29 2.60 -13.39
CA ALA A 140 -17.50 2.22 -14.13
C ALA A 140 -17.17 1.33 -15.34
N THR A 141 -16.09 1.64 -16.05
CA THR A 141 -15.63 0.84 -17.19
C THR A 141 -15.18 -0.55 -16.76
N ILE A 142 -14.33 -0.62 -15.71
CA ILE A 142 -13.86 -1.90 -15.16
C ILE A 142 -15.04 -2.75 -14.67
N VAL A 143 -15.96 -2.16 -13.90
CA VAL A 143 -17.15 -2.84 -13.39
C VAL A 143 -18.03 -3.34 -14.53
N TRP A 144 -18.27 -2.53 -15.56
CA TRP A 144 -19.06 -2.92 -16.72
C TRP A 144 -18.51 -4.15 -17.45
N TYR A 145 -17.19 -4.19 -17.66
CA TYR A 145 -16.54 -5.35 -18.29
C TYR A 145 -16.50 -6.56 -17.36
N SER A 146 -16.19 -6.34 -16.09
CA SER A 146 -16.11 -7.39 -15.07
C SER A 146 -17.46 -8.12 -14.89
N MET A 147 -18.57 -7.40 -14.90
CA MET A 147 -19.92 -7.96 -14.78
C MET A 147 -20.25 -8.98 -15.90
N LYS A 148 -19.63 -8.84 -17.08
CA LYS A 148 -19.83 -9.76 -18.20
C LYS A 148 -19.03 -11.06 -18.07
N ILE A 149 -17.96 -11.04 -17.28
CA ILE A 149 -17.03 -12.17 -17.12
C ILE A 149 -17.32 -12.88 -15.79
N ASN A 150 -17.21 -12.14 -14.69
CA ASN A 150 -17.45 -12.65 -13.35
C ASN A 150 -17.86 -11.49 -12.42
N PRO A 151 -19.09 -11.50 -11.86
CA PRO A 151 -19.54 -10.45 -10.92
C PRO A 151 -18.63 -10.25 -9.71
N MET A 152 -17.88 -11.27 -9.27
CA MET A 152 -16.94 -11.15 -8.17
C MET A 152 -15.76 -10.21 -8.49
N LEU A 153 -15.34 -10.13 -9.77
CA LEU A 153 -14.35 -9.16 -10.21
C LEU A 153 -14.88 -7.73 -10.07
N ALA A 154 -16.14 -7.51 -10.46
CA ALA A 154 -16.80 -6.21 -10.32
C ALA A 154 -16.90 -5.80 -8.84
N PHE A 155 -17.32 -6.73 -7.97
CA PHE A 155 -17.39 -6.50 -6.54
C PHE A 155 -16.00 -6.17 -5.97
N SER A 156 -14.98 -6.92 -6.35
CA SER A 156 -13.60 -6.67 -5.91
C SER A 156 -13.07 -5.31 -6.37
N ALA A 157 -13.37 -4.89 -7.60
CA ALA A 157 -13.02 -3.55 -8.09
C ALA A 157 -13.65 -2.44 -7.22
N VAL A 158 -14.93 -2.60 -6.84
CA VAL A 158 -15.62 -1.67 -5.94
C VAL A 158 -15.00 -1.69 -4.54
N VAL A 159 -14.67 -2.87 -4.01
CA VAL A 159 -13.98 -3.00 -2.71
C VAL A 159 -12.62 -2.30 -2.73
N GLY A 160 -11.82 -2.49 -3.81
CA GLY A 160 -10.53 -1.81 -3.98
C GLY A 160 -10.66 -0.30 -4.01
N SER A 161 -11.65 0.23 -4.75
CA SER A 161 -11.92 1.67 -4.77
C SER A 161 -12.39 2.19 -3.40
N THR A 162 -13.22 1.44 -2.70
CA THR A 162 -13.70 1.79 -1.35
C THR A 162 -12.54 1.81 -0.34
N ALA A 163 -11.68 0.79 -0.38
CA ALA A 163 -10.48 0.73 0.43
C ALA A 163 -9.59 1.96 0.19
N PHE A 164 -9.40 2.35 -1.09
CA PHE A 164 -8.65 3.55 -1.43
C PHE A 164 -9.24 4.81 -0.76
N PHE A 165 -10.53 5.07 -0.90
CA PHE A 165 -11.14 6.27 -0.33
C PHE A 165 -11.12 6.27 1.21
N ILE A 166 -11.30 5.12 1.84
CA ILE A 166 -11.20 4.99 3.30
C ILE A 166 -9.77 5.31 3.76
N THR A 167 -8.77 4.63 3.21
CA THR A 167 -7.36 4.83 3.61
C THR A 167 -6.91 6.26 3.35
N HIS A 168 -7.35 6.83 2.23
CA HIS A 168 -6.97 8.18 1.84
C HIS A 168 -7.61 9.25 2.74
N GLY A 169 -8.87 9.07 3.13
CA GLY A 169 -9.51 9.94 4.10
C GLY A 169 -8.82 9.92 5.47
N PHE A 170 -8.38 8.75 5.92
CA PHE A 170 -7.56 8.62 7.13
C PHE A 170 -6.19 9.29 6.99
N LYS A 171 -5.56 9.17 5.82
CA LYS A 171 -4.27 9.81 5.53
C LYS A 171 -4.34 11.33 5.59
N GLU A 172 -5.33 11.94 4.95
CA GLU A 172 -5.53 13.40 5.00
C GLU A 172 -5.74 13.91 6.43
N ASN A 173 -6.54 13.18 7.22
CA ASN A 173 -6.73 13.52 8.63
C ASN A 173 -5.43 13.36 9.44
N ALA A 174 -4.64 12.34 9.14
CA ALA A 174 -3.36 12.09 9.77
C ALA A 174 -2.37 13.22 9.52
N GLU A 175 -2.22 13.67 8.29
CA GLU A 175 -1.34 14.79 7.93
C GLU A 175 -1.77 16.11 8.61
N LYS A 176 -3.07 16.31 8.85
CA LYS A 176 -3.56 17.47 9.59
C LYS A 176 -3.17 17.42 11.05
N VAL A 177 -3.39 16.28 11.71
CA VAL A 177 -3.02 16.07 13.13
C VAL A 177 -1.51 16.18 13.34
N GLU A 178 -0.72 15.63 12.41
CA GLU A 178 0.74 15.76 12.41
C GLU A 178 1.19 17.22 12.43
N ARG A 179 0.65 18.05 11.52
CA ARG A 179 0.97 19.48 11.49
C ARG A 179 0.66 20.16 12.83
N GLU A 180 -0.50 19.87 13.41
CA GLU A 180 -0.87 20.40 14.73
C GLU A 180 0.08 19.96 15.84
N LEU A 181 0.59 18.72 15.77
CA LEU A 181 1.58 18.19 16.73
C LEU A 181 2.95 18.86 16.58
N VAL A 182 3.41 19.02 15.34
CA VAL A 182 4.71 19.65 15.03
C VAL A 182 4.70 21.13 15.37
N GLU A 183 3.57 21.82 15.12
CA GLU A 183 3.38 23.23 15.46
C GLU A 183 3.15 23.47 16.97
N GLY A 184 3.12 22.42 17.79
CA GLY A 184 2.90 22.53 19.26
C GLY A 184 1.48 22.95 19.64
N LYS A 185 0.52 22.87 18.72
CA LYS A 185 -0.90 23.21 18.95
C LYS A 185 -1.68 22.10 19.62
N SER A 186 -1.13 20.89 19.67
CA SER A 186 -1.78 19.71 20.25
C SER A 186 -1.06 19.26 21.51
N ASN A 187 -1.81 19.06 22.60
CA ASN A 187 -1.32 18.58 23.90
C ASN A 187 -1.42 17.04 24.05
N MET A 188 -1.21 16.28 22.97
CA MET A 188 -1.23 14.82 23.06
C MET A 188 -0.09 14.28 23.94
N SER A 189 -0.42 13.32 24.80
CA SER A 189 0.58 12.57 25.56
C SER A 189 1.45 11.69 24.65
N ASP A 190 2.64 11.32 25.10
CA ASP A 190 3.52 10.42 24.34
C ASP A 190 2.83 9.08 23.99
N MET A 191 1.99 8.54 24.88
CA MET A 191 1.22 7.32 24.61
C MET A 191 0.18 7.54 23.51
N SER A 192 -0.53 8.66 23.53
CA SER A 192 -1.50 9.01 22.47
C SER A 192 -0.80 9.18 21.13
N LYS A 193 0.40 9.76 21.10
CA LYS A 193 1.22 9.88 19.88
C LYS A 193 1.66 8.51 19.37
N ILE A 194 2.02 7.57 20.24
CA ILE A 194 2.36 6.20 19.86
C ILE A 194 1.15 5.53 19.21
N LEU A 195 -0.02 5.54 19.85
CA LEU A 195 -1.24 4.95 19.30
C LEU A 195 -1.61 5.58 17.95
N TYR A 196 -1.49 6.88 17.84
CA TYR A 196 -1.70 7.60 16.60
C TYR A 196 -0.77 7.11 15.49
N LEU A 197 0.54 7.00 15.76
CA LEU A 197 1.51 6.50 14.78
C LEU A 197 1.26 5.04 14.39
N GLU A 198 0.84 4.17 15.33
CA GLU A 198 0.49 2.78 15.02
C GLU A 198 -0.75 2.68 14.10
N ILE A 199 -1.78 3.50 14.34
CA ILE A 199 -2.97 3.55 13.47
C ILE A 199 -2.59 4.04 12.09
N ILE A 200 -1.73 5.04 11.99
CA ILE A 200 -1.23 5.54 10.72
C ILE A 200 -0.39 4.49 10.00
N ASP A 201 0.57 3.88 10.69
CA ASP A 201 1.37 2.79 10.12
C ASP A 201 0.50 1.64 9.61
N ALA A 202 -0.57 1.29 10.34
CA ALA A 202 -1.54 0.29 9.90
C ALA A 202 -2.27 0.73 8.62
N THR A 203 -2.70 1.98 8.56
CA THR A 203 -3.43 2.54 7.41
C THR A 203 -2.55 2.59 6.16
N PHE A 204 -1.32 3.09 6.29
CA PHE A 204 -0.37 3.14 5.17
C PHE A 204 0.15 1.75 4.74
N SER A 205 0.08 0.76 5.64
CA SER A 205 0.47 -0.62 5.31
C SER A 205 -0.47 -1.29 4.31
N ILE A 206 -1.70 -0.79 4.16
CA ILE A 206 -2.66 -1.33 3.19
C ILE A 206 -2.11 -1.16 1.77
N ASP A 207 -1.53 -0.01 1.45
CA ASP A 207 -0.92 0.28 0.15
C ASP A 207 0.20 -0.73 -0.17
N GLY A 208 1.08 -0.97 0.81
CA GLY A 208 2.18 -1.92 0.70
C GLY A 208 1.73 -3.37 0.56
N VAL A 209 0.67 -3.77 1.26
CA VAL A 209 0.13 -5.13 1.18
C VAL A 209 -0.59 -5.38 -0.14
N LEU A 210 -1.44 -4.45 -0.58
CA LEU A 210 -2.17 -4.60 -1.84
C LEU A 210 -1.20 -4.61 -3.04
N GLY A 211 -0.19 -3.75 -3.03
CA GLY A 211 0.85 -3.77 -4.05
C GLY A 211 1.74 -5.01 -4.01
N ALA A 212 1.98 -5.59 -2.83
CA ALA A 212 2.77 -6.82 -2.71
C ALA A 212 2.12 -8.03 -3.39
N PHE A 213 0.79 -8.07 -3.50
CA PHE A 213 0.08 -9.14 -4.21
C PHE A 213 0.38 -9.19 -5.71
N ALA A 214 0.83 -8.10 -6.31
CA ALA A 214 1.30 -8.12 -7.69
C ALA A 214 2.62 -8.89 -7.86
N PHE A 215 3.42 -9.00 -6.81
CA PHE A 215 4.68 -9.75 -6.84
C PHE A 215 4.50 -11.20 -6.45
N THR A 216 3.63 -11.48 -5.47
CA THR A 216 3.40 -12.84 -4.96
C THR A 216 2.19 -12.90 -4.03
N LEU A 217 1.52 -14.05 -4.01
CA LEU A 217 0.48 -14.38 -3.02
C LEU A 217 1.05 -15.12 -1.79
N SER A 218 2.37 -15.32 -1.73
CA SER A 218 3.05 -15.99 -0.61
C SER A 218 3.21 -15.04 0.58
N ILE A 219 2.39 -15.24 1.63
CA ILE A 219 2.46 -14.43 2.86
C ILE A 219 3.88 -14.37 3.45
N PRO A 220 4.65 -15.47 3.56
CA PRO A 220 6.01 -15.39 4.05
C PRO A 220 6.94 -14.54 3.20
N LEU A 221 6.83 -14.60 1.88
CA LEU A 221 7.64 -13.74 1.00
C LEU A 221 7.27 -12.28 1.15
N ILE A 222 5.97 -11.96 1.27
CA ILE A 222 5.48 -10.61 1.55
C ILE A 222 6.04 -10.11 2.88
N LEU A 223 5.95 -10.91 3.96
CA LEU A 223 6.47 -10.55 5.27
C LEU A 223 7.98 -10.30 5.26
N ILE A 224 8.74 -11.16 4.59
CA ILE A 224 10.20 -11.00 4.48
C ILE A 224 10.54 -9.75 3.67
N GLY A 225 9.96 -9.59 2.48
CA GLY A 225 10.25 -8.46 1.60
C GLY A 225 9.86 -7.13 2.22
N ASN A 226 8.61 -6.98 2.63
CA ASN A 226 8.12 -5.75 3.25
C ASN A 226 8.78 -5.50 4.63
N GLY A 227 9.06 -6.56 5.40
CA GLY A 227 9.77 -6.45 6.68
C GLY A 227 11.19 -5.92 6.52
N ILE A 228 11.95 -6.44 5.57
CA ILE A 228 13.30 -5.93 5.25
C ILE A 228 13.21 -4.51 4.71
N GLY A 229 12.28 -4.23 3.78
CA GLY A 229 12.07 -2.90 3.21
C GLY A 229 11.74 -1.86 4.28
N ALA A 230 10.81 -2.16 5.17
CA ALA A 230 10.44 -1.30 6.30
C ALA A 230 11.61 -1.08 7.27
N PHE A 231 12.41 -2.11 7.55
CA PHE A 231 13.60 -1.98 8.39
C PHE A 231 14.67 -1.07 7.77
N VAL A 232 14.94 -1.25 6.47
CA VAL A 232 15.88 -0.41 5.72
C VAL A 232 15.39 1.03 5.71
N LEU A 233 14.13 1.26 5.36
CA LEU A 233 13.51 2.58 5.33
C LEU A 233 13.60 3.26 6.69
N ARG A 234 13.28 2.55 7.77
CA ARG A 234 13.36 3.09 9.14
C ARG A 234 14.77 3.52 9.50
N LYS A 235 15.80 2.72 9.17
CA LYS A 235 17.20 3.11 9.38
C LYS A 235 17.60 4.35 8.56
N LEU A 236 17.14 4.41 7.32
CA LEU A 236 17.40 5.56 6.44
C LEU A 236 16.74 6.82 7.01
N THR A 237 15.52 6.72 7.51
CA THR A 237 14.72 7.86 8.00
C THR A 237 15.29 8.45 9.28
N ILE A 238 15.66 7.61 10.26
CA ILE A 238 16.20 8.07 11.55
C ILE A 238 17.53 8.80 11.39
N GLY A 239 18.37 8.39 10.42
CA GLY A 239 19.71 8.94 10.22
C GLY A 239 19.84 10.01 9.14
N ASN A 240 18.91 10.11 8.19
CA ASN A 240 19.14 10.85 6.95
C ASN A 240 17.87 11.40 6.28
N ILE A 241 16.85 11.84 7.02
CA ILE A 241 15.61 12.40 6.43
C ILE A 241 15.91 13.47 5.38
N GLU A 242 16.86 14.37 5.68
CA GLU A 242 17.24 15.43 4.76
C GLU A 242 17.88 14.90 3.47
N ARG A 243 18.54 13.74 3.51
CA ARG A 243 19.11 13.11 2.31
C ARG A 243 18.05 12.46 1.45
N ILE A 244 17.03 11.82 2.06
CA ILE A 244 15.91 11.21 1.33
C ILE A 244 15.12 12.30 0.58
N LYS A 245 14.89 13.45 1.22
CA LYS A 245 14.24 14.61 0.59
C LYS A 245 15.02 15.17 -0.63
N LYS A 246 16.31 14.84 -0.77
CA LYS A 246 17.13 15.26 -1.94
C LYS A 246 16.91 14.43 -3.20
N TYR A 247 16.39 13.21 -3.08
CA TYR A 247 16.05 12.37 -4.24
C TYR A 247 14.70 12.78 -4.86
N MET A 248 14.72 13.95 -5.51
CA MET A 248 13.57 14.70 -6.00
C MET A 248 12.60 13.89 -6.87
N TYR A 249 13.14 12.96 -7.68
CA TYR A 249 12.34 12.18 -8.63
C TYR A 249 12.04 10.76 -8.18
N LEU A 250 12.50 10.36 -6.98
CA LEU A 250 12.27 9.00 -6.47
C LEU A 250 10.77 8.73 -6.35
N LYS A 251 10.02 9.67 -5.78
CA LYS A 251 8.57 9.56 -5.63
C LYS A 251 7.85 9.50 -6.98
N ASN A 252 8.26 10.34 -7.94
CA ASN A 252 7.67 10.32 -9.28
C ASN A 252 7.87 8.95 -9.95
N GLY A 253 9.11 8.45 -9.99
CA GLY A 253 9.39 7.13 -10.55
C GLY A 253 8.60 6.01 -9.90
N ALA A 254 8.50 6.05 -8.58
CA ALA A 254 7.70 5.12 -7.80
C ALA A 254 6.22 5.14 -8.18
N MET A 255 5.62 6.32 -8.27
CA MET A 255 4.21 6.44 -8.59
C MET A 255 3.88 5.96 -10.01
N TYR A 256 4.76 6.20 -10.97
CA TYR A 256 4.63 5.61 -12.31
C TYR A 256 4.76 4.08 -12.28
N SER A 257 5.69 3.53 -11.50
CA SER A 257 5.80 2.07 -11.32
C SER A 257 4.55 1.48 -10.67
N ILE A 258 4.00 2.14 -9.65
CA ILE A 258 2.73 1.76 -8.99
C ILE A 258 1.57 1.77 -10.01
N PHE A 259 1.51 2.76 -10.90
CA PHE A 259 0.50 2.80 -11.95
C PHE A 259 0.61 1.63 -12.90
N VAL A 260 1.81 1.36 -13.42
CA VAL A 260 2.05 0.23 -14.32
C VAL A 260 1.68 -1.08 -13.63
N LEU A 261 2.09 -1.25 -12.37
CA LEU A 261 1.75 -2.41 -11.56
C LEU A 261 0.23 -2.56 -11.38
N GLY A 262 -0.47 -1.49 -11.05
CA GLY A 262 -1.93 -1.49 -10.92
C GLY A 262 -2.64 -1.87 -12.23
N VAL A 263 -2.16 -1.37 -13.37
CA VAL A 263 -2.69 -1.73 -14.69
C VAL A 263 -2.44 -3.21 -15.01
N ILE A 264 -1.24 -3.73 -14.71
CA ILE A 264 -0.91 -5.15 -14.87
C ILE A 264 -1.85 -6.01 -14.02
N MET A 265 -2.07 -5.66 -12.75
CA MET A 265 -2.96 -6.40 -11.85
C MET A 265 -4.40 -6.42 -12.38
N VAL A 266 -4.91 -5.31 -12.89
CA VAL A 266 -6.25 -5.25 -13.51
C VAL A 266 -6.30 -6.13 -14.76
N ALA A 267 -5.27 -6.09 -15.60
CA ALA A 267 -5.18 -6.92 -16.80
C ALA A 267 -5.15 -8.43 -16.46
N ASP A 268 -4.32 -8.82 -15.49
CA ASP A 268 -4.26 -10.20 -14.99
C ASP A 268 -5.61 -10.63 -14.38
N GLY A 269 -6.30 -9.72 -13.68
CA GLY A 269 -7.67 -9.95 -13.20
C GLY A 269 -8.66 -10.28 -14.32
N PHE A 270 -8.46 -9.75 -15.50
CA PHE A 270 -9.21 -10.10 -16.72
C PHE A 270 -8.67 -11.33 -17.46
N GLY A 271 -7.63 -11.99 -16.95
CA GLY A 271 -7.01 -13.17 -17.59
C GLY A 271 -6.00 -12.81 -18.68
N VAL A 272 -5.60 -11.55 -18.81
CA VAL A 272 -4.55 -11.12 -19.74
C VAL A 272 -3.21 -11.25 -19.02
N HIS A 273 -2.55 -12.40 -19.18
CA HIS A 273 -1.25 -12.62 -18.54
C HIS A 273 -0.16 -11.76 -19.19
N ILE A 274 0.39 -10.87 -18.39
CA ILE A 274 1.52 -10.03 -18.78
C ILE A 274 2.81 -10.72 -18.34
N PRO A 275 3.78 -10.96 -19.27
CA PRO A 275 5.03 -11.61 -18.90
C PRO A 275 5.76 -10.87 -17.76
N ALA A 276 6.35 -11.64 -16.82
CA ALA A 276 7.06 -11.10 -15.65
C ALA A 276 8.26 -10.16 -16.01
N LEU A 277 8.72 -10.19 -17.26
CA LEU A 277 9.76 -9.26 -17.76
C LEU A 277 9.25 -7.83 -17.97
N VAL A 278 7.95 -7.63 -18.04
CA VAL A 278 7.31 -6.31 -18.21
C VAL A 278 6.84 -5.74 -16.86
N SER A 279 6.76 -6.58 -15.85
CA SER A 279 6.47 -6.17 -14.47
C SER A 279 7.68 -5.40 -13.92
N PRO A 280 7.48 -4.22 -13.33
CA PRO A 280 8.54 -3.40 -12.78
C PRO A 280 9.29 -4.07 -11.64
#